data_273be5d63121262290a30f065f205952
#
_entry.id   273be5d63121262290a30f065f205952
#
_cell.length_a   1.000
_cell.length_b   1.000
_cell.length_c   1.000
_cell.angle_alpha   90.00
_cell.angle_beta   90.00
_cell.angle_gamma   90.00
#
_symmetry.space_group_name_H-M   'P 1'
#
loop_
_entity.id
_entity.type
_entity.pdbx_description
1 polymer ?
#
loop_
_entity_poly.entity_id
_entity_poly.type
_entity_poly.pdbx_seq_one_letter_code
_entity_poly.pdbx_strand_id
1 'polypeptide(L)'
;SGQEKKENSHIPLTMYGIAKAAAIDARLVMPNAPDDIHSKTNECVRQTLRSLKDSGAYKGTVAIFADNYQRKNRQTGVVEFNLFMDIRDKLIAEGVPAEQIMVMRDGLTDKKKEEIFTKVNAGEIRVILGTTPRLGVGVNIQERLHTLMHIDAPNRPMDYWQRMGRLLRQGNLHKEMDIPVRVIRFGVEDSLDVTAYQRLKTKGAIADAVMNSKALLFNNLENRVLEEEGDEFGNITAELSGSEYAILQNQTEKELRKLLAKQDQHRQHQMYIHRTE
;
A
#
# COMPACT_ATOMS: atom_id res chain seq x y z
N SER A 1 -6.58 15.53 -37.12
CA SER A 1 -5.45 16.47 -37.17
C SER A 1 -4.64 16.44 -35.90
N GLY A 2 -3.42 16.98 -35.89
CA GLY A 2 -2.51 16.90 -34.73
C GLY A 2 -2.98 17.69 -33.51
N GLN A 3 -3.88 18.65 -33.67
CA GLN A 3 -4.48 19.45 -32.59
C GLN A 3 -5.52 18.63 -31.79
N GLU A 4 -6.40 17.90 -32.45
CA GLU A 4 -7.37 17.02 -31.77
C GLU A 4 -6.72 15.91 -30.96
N LYS A 5 -5.57 15.37 -31.40
CA LYS A 5 -4.79 14.39 -30.61
C LYS A 5 -4.17 15.00 -29.37
N LYS A 6 -3.80 16.27 -29.35
CA LYS A 6 -3.30 16.99 -28.17
C LYS A 6 -4.41 17.33 -27.18
N GLU A 7 -5.56 17.76 -27.68
CA GLU A 7 -6.72 18.16 -26.86
C GLU A 7 -7.32 16.98 -26.07
N ASN A 8 -7.29 15.76 -26.62
CA ASN A 8 -7.88 14.58 -26.02
C ASN A 8 -6.88 13.64 -25.31
N SER A 9 -5.59 13.99 -25.31
CA SER A 9 -4.53 13.12 -24.73
C SER A 9 -4.64 12.91 -23.22
N HIS A 10 -5.33 13.82 -22.50
CA HIS A 10 -5.55 13.73 -21.06
C HIS A 10 -6.77 12.87 -20.65
N ILE A 11 -7.70 12.60 -21.60
CA ILE A 11 -8.94 11.88 -21.32
C ILE A 11 -8.69 10.48 -20.74
N PRO A 12 -7.80 9.64 -21.31
CA PRO A 12 -7.55 8.31 -20.76
C PRO A 12 -7.01 8.33 -19.32
N LEU A 13 -6.14 9.30 -19.01
CA LEU A 13 -5.58 9.45 -17.67
C LEU A 13 -6.64 9.90 -16.65
N THR A 14 -7.49 10.83 -17.06
CA THR A 14 -8.62 11.31 -16.24
C THR A 14 -9.61 10.20 -15.99
N MET A 15 -9.99 9.43 -17.00
CA MET A 15 -10.90 8.30 -16.90
C MET A 15 -10.33 7.22 -15.96
N TYR A 16 -9.04 6.91 -16.09
CA TYR A 16 -8.37 5.99 -15.18
C TYR A 16 -8.41 6.48 -13.73
N GLY A 17 -8.15 7.77 -13.49
CA GLY A 17 -8.23 8.36 -12.15
C GLY A 17 -9.64 8.30 -11.55
N ILE A 18 -10.67 8.59 -12.35
CA ILE A 18 -12.09 8.50 -11.94
C ILE A 18 -12.44 7.05 -11.59
N ALA A 19 -12.11 6.10 -12.45
CA ALA A 19 -12.45 4.70 -12.22
C ALA A 19 -11.69 4.12 -11.02
N LYS A 20 -10.43 4.51 -10.79
CA LYS A 20 -9.67 4.15 -9.58
C LYS A 20 -10.33 4.71 -8.31
N ALA A 21 -10.81 5.95 -8.35
CA ALA A 21 -11.51 6.57 -7.22
C ALA A 21 -12.88 5.90 -6.96
N ALA A 22 -13.63 5.60 -8.04
CA ALA A 22 -14.91 4.88 -7.96
C ALA A 22 -14.76 3.49 -7.33
N ALA A 23 -13.67 2.78 -7.64
CA ALA A 23 -13.38 1.47 -7.04
C ALA A 23 -13.06 1.54 -5.53
N ILE A 24 -12.73 2.71 -4.99
CA ILE A 24 -12.57 2.92 -3.55
C ILE A 24 -13.95 3.14 -2.93
N ASP A 25 -14.65 4.16 -3.44
CA ASP A 25 -15.97 4.57 -2.96
C ASP A 25 -16.64 5.42 -4.05
N ALA A 26 -17.86 5.07 -4.43
CA ALA A 26 -18.60 5.78 -5.47
C ALA A 26 -18.78 7.28 -5.14
N ARG A 27 -18.85 7.64 -3.86
CA ARG A 27 -18.99 9.03 -3.38
C ARG A 27 -17.77 9.90 -3.71
N LEU A 28 -16.61 9.31 -4.03
CA LEU A 28 -15.45 10.05 -4.51
C LEU A 28 -15.63 10.61 -5.93
N VAL A 29 -16.55 10.06 -6.70
CA VAL A 29 -16.78 10.46 -8.10
C VAL A 29 -18.20 10.98 -8.36
N MET A 30 -19.18 10.48 -7.63
CA MET A 30 -20.60 10.80 -7.81
C MET A 30 -21.14 11.56 -6.59
N PRO A 31 -21.63 12.80 -6.76
CA PRO A 31 -22.11 13.63 -5.62
C PRO A 31 -23.19 13.00 -4.77
N ASN A 32 -24.09 12.27 -5.37
CA ASN A 32 -25.29 11.71 -4.73
C ASN A 32 -25.24 10.18 -4.61
N ALA A 33 -24.03 9.58 -4.73
CA ALA A 33 -23.92 8.15 -4.51
C ALA A 33 -24.25 7.80 -3.06
N PRO A 34 -25.04 6.73 -2.82
CA PRO A 34 -25.30 6.24 -1.48
C PRO A 34 -24.00 5.69 -0.84
N ASP A 35 -24.01 5.60 0.48
CA ASP A 35 -22.98 4.89 1.22
C ASP A 35 -23.17 3.38 1.03
N ASP A 36 -22.32 2.77 0.22
CA ASP A 36 -22.37 1.35 -0.06
C ASP A 36 -21.66 0.58 1.08
N ILE A 37 -22.41 -0.28 1.76
CA ILE A 37 -21.92 -1.12 2.86
C ILE A 37 -20.76 -2.04 2.44
N HIS A 38 -20.64 -2.37 1.15
CA HIS A 38 -19.58 -3.21 0.59
C HIS A 38 -18.40 -2.40 0.04
N SER A 39 -18.44 -1.07 0.14
CA SER A 39 -17.32 -0.22 -0.28
C SER A 39 -16.04 -0.54 0.50
N LYS A 40 -14.89 -0.27 -0.12
CA LYS A 40 -13.59 -0.38 0.59
C LYS A 40 -13.54 0.52 1.83
N THR A 41 -14.26 1.64 1.82
CA THR A 41 -14.38 2.54 2.97
C THR A 41 -14.99 1.82 4.16
N ASN A 42 -16.14 1.17 3.96
CA ASN A 42 -16.84 0.45 5.03
C ASN A 42 -16.07 -0.81 5.47
N GLU A 43 -15.45 -1.53 4.54
CA GLU A 43 -14.58 -2.65 4.91
C GLU A 43 -13.35 -2.20 5.70
N CYS A 44 -12.76 -1.05 5.35
CA CYS A 44 -11.67 -0.46 6.11
C CYS A 44 -12.08 -0.16 7.57
N VAL A 45 -13.28 0.36 7.79
CA VAL A 45 -13.82 0.58 9.14
C VAL A 45 -13.93 -0.75 9.90
N ARG A 46 -14.53 -1.79 9.30
CA ARG A 46 -14.66 -3.13 9.93
C ARG A 46 -13.30 -3.72 10.30
N GLN A 47 -12.35 -3.68 9.39
CA GLN A 47 -11.00 -4.21 9.64
C GLN A 47 -10.21 -3.38 10.67
N THR A 48 -10.46 -2.07 10.73
CA THR A 48 -9.87 -1.20 11.77
C THR A 48 -10.39 -1.58 13.15
N LEU A 49 -11.70 -1.71 13.31
CA LEU A 49 -12.33 -2.13 14.58
C LEU A 49 -11.82 -3.49 15.03
N ARG A 50 -11.73 -4.45 14.11
CA ARG A 50 -11.15 -5.76 14.38
C ARG A 50 -9.69 -5.66 14.83
N SER A 51 -8.88 -4.89 14.14
CA SER A 51 -7.45 -4.69 14.49
C SER A 51 -7.28 -4.03 15.85
N LEU A 52 -8.12 -3.03 16.19
CA LEU A 52 -8.11 -2.37 17.50
C LEU A 52 -8.48 -3.33 18.62
N LYS A 53 -9.45 -4.23 18.39
CA LYS A 53 -9.85 -5.28 19.33
C LYS A 53 -8.72 -6.30 19.52
N ASP A 54 -8.18 -6.85 18.42
CA ASP A 54 -7.14 -7.89 18.44
C ASP A 54 -5.85 -7.38 19.14
N SER A 55 -5.55 -6.08 19.00
CA SER A 55 -4.36 -5.45 19.58
C SER A 55 -4.63 -4.62 20.84
N GLY A 56 -5.80 -4.77 21.45
CA GLY A 56 -6.23 -3.94 22.59
C GLY A 56 -5.33 -4.04 23.81
N ALA A 57 -4.89 -5.25 24.17
CA ALA A 57 -4.08 -5.52 25.35
C ALA A 57 -2.74 -4.77 25.39
N TYR A 58 -2.15 -4.49 24.23
CA TYR A 58 -0.86 -3.79 24.09
C TYR A 58 -0.96 -2.46 23.35
N LYS A 59 -2.18 -1.93 23.21
CA LYS A 59 -2.45 -0.65 22.55
C LYS A 59 -1.86 -0.57 21.13
N GLY A 60 -1.99 -1.64 20.35
CA GLY A 60 -1.53 -1.67 18.97
C GLY A 60 -2.20 -0.60 18.11
N THR A 61 -1.47 -0.04 17.16
CA THR A 61 -1.94 1.06 16.31
C THR A 61 -2.20 0.61 14.88
N VAL A 62 -3.03 1.37 14.16
CA VAL A 62 -3.44 1.11 12.78
C VAL A 62 -3.07 2.32 11.93
N ALA A 63 -2.33 2.10 10.84
CA ALA A 63 -2.04 3.12 9.83
C ALA A 63 -2.83 2.84 8.55
N ILE A 64 -3.57 3.84 8.08
CA ILE A 64 -4.45 3.74 6.90
C ILE A 64 -3.96 4.70 5.82
N PHE A 65 -3.66 4.15 4.65
CA PHE A 65 -3.17 4.89 3.50
C PHE A 65 -4.19 4.93 2.37
N ALA A 66 -4.44 6.14 1.84
CA ALA A 66 -5.16 6.36 0.60
C ALA A 66 -4.65 7.64 -0.07
N ASP A 67 -4.29 7.57 -1.35
CA ASP A 67 -3.88 8.76 -2.10
C ASP A 67 -5.09 9.43 -2.78
N ASN A 68 -6.12 8.65 -3.15
CA ASN A 68 -7.41 9.15 -3.63
C ASN A 68 -8.41 9.21 -2.46
N TYR A 69 -8.44 10.31 -1.74
CA TYR A 69 -9.19 10.40 -0.49
C TYR A 69 -10.26 11.50 -0.46
N GLN A 70 -10.35 12.34 -1.49
CA GLN A 70 -11.32 13.45 -1.50
C GLN A 70 -11.87 13.74 -2.88
N ARG A 71 -13.14 14.15 -2.91
CA ARG A 71 -13.78 14.79 -4.05
C ARG A 71 -13.92 16.27 -3.79
N LYS A 72 -13.51 17.09 -4.75
CA LYS A 72 -13.68 18.54 -4.72
C LYS A 72 -14.60 18.98 -5.85
N ASN A 73 -15.41 19.96 -5.58
CA ASN A 73 -16.13 20.69 -6.62
C ASN A 73 -15.13 21.37 -7.55
N ARG A 74 -15.22 21.11 -8.83
CA ARG A 74 -14.26 21.63 -9.83
C ARG A 74 -14.32 23.16 -10.01
N GLN A 75 -15.48 23.76 -9.74
CA GLN A 75 -15.69 25.20 -9.91
C GLN A 75 -15.31 25.98 -8.65
N THR A 76 -15.69 25.49 -7.48
CA THR A 76 -15.50 26.20 -6.20
C THR A 76 -14.27 25.76 -5.43
N GLY A 77 -13.69 24.61 -5.76
CA GLY A 77 -12.59 23.99 -5.01
C GLY A 77 -12.99 23.43 -3.64
N VAL A 78 -14.27 23.54 -3.27
CA VAL A 78 -14.78 23.05 -1.98
C VAL A 78 -14.73 21.52 -1.93
N VAL A 79 -14.26 20.97 -0.81
CA VAL A 79 -14.29 19.53 -0.57
C VAL A 79 -15.73 19.10 -0.26
N GLU A 80 -16.30 18.28 -1.15
CA GLU A 80 -17.67 17.75 -1.01
C GLU A 80 -17.71 16.38 -0.34
N PHE A 81 -16.65 15.60 -0.48
CA PHE A 81 -16.50 14.32 0.21
C PHE A 81 -15.03 14.08 0.59
N ASN A 82 -14.81 13.58 1.79
CA ASN A 82 -13.48 13.24 2.31
C ASN A 82 -13.50 11.85 2.97
N LEU A 83 -12.86 10.90 2.33
CA LEU A 83 -12.77 9.51 2.77
C LEU A 83 -12.24 9.36 4.21
N PHE A 84 -11.19 10.11 4.56
CA PHE A 84 -10.61 10.01 5.90
C PHE A 84 -11.53 10.52 6.99
N MET A 85 -12.31 11.58 6.69
CA MET A 85 -13.29 12.10 7.63
C MET A 85 -14.47 11.14 7.78
N ASP A 86 -14.94 10.52 6.67
CA ASP A 86 -15.99 9.52 6.70
C ASP A 86 -15.59 8.28 7.52
N ILE A 87 -14.37 7.76 7.31
CA ILE A 87 -13.84 6.65 8.13
C ILE A 87 -13.76 7.06 9.60
N ARG A 88 -13.22 8.25 9.89
CA ARG A 88 -13.12 8.76 11.26
C ARG A 88 -14.49 8.83 11.95
N ASP A 89 -15.46 9.43 11.28
CA ASP A 89 -16.79 9.64 11.85
C ASP A 89 -17.51 8.31 12.07
N LYS A 90 -17.36 7.33 11.18
CA LYS A 90 -17.84 5.96 11.35
C LYS A 90 -17.16 5.25 12.53
N LEU A 91 -15.85 5.36 12.67
CA LEU A 91 -15.15 4.79 13.81
C LEU A 91 -15.60 5.40 15.15
N ILE A 92 -15.87 6.70 15.18
CA ILE A 92 -16.42 7.38 16.36
C ILE A 92 -17.83 6.85 16.66
N ALA A 93 -18.67 6.68 15.65
CA ALA A 93 -20.02 6.13 15.81
C ALA A 93 -19.99 4.69 16.36
N GLU A 94 -18.95 3.92 16.04
CA GLU A 94 -18.70 2.57 16.59
C GLU A 94 -17.99 2.58 17.96
N GLY A 95 -17.84 3.75 18.59
CA GLY A 95 -17.34 3.90 19.95
C GLY A 95 -15.83 4.09 20.09
N VAL A 96 -15.09 4.31 18.99
CA VAL A 96 -13.66 4.67 19.09
C VAL A 96 -13.55 6.13 19.53
N PRO A 97 -12.82 6.45 20.63
CA PRO A 97 -12.65 7.83 21.08
C PRO A 97 -12.04 8.73 19.99
N ALA A 98 -12.61 9.92 19.80
CA ALA A 98 -12.19 10.84 18.75
C ALA A 98 -10.72 11.26 18.85
N GLU A 99 -10.20 11.37 20.08
CA GLU A 99 -8.80 11.69 20.40
C GLU A 99 -7.82 10.57 20.02
N GLN A 100 -8.30 9.35 19.86
CA GLN A 100 -7.48 8.21 19.41
C GLN A 100 -7.37 8.11 17.89
N ILE A 101 -8.04 9.00 17.15
CA ILE A 101 -8.05 8.99 15.69
C ILE A 101 -7.41 10.26 15.14
N MET A 102 -6.33 10.14 14.40
CA MET A 102 -5.63 11.26 13.76
C MET A 102 -5.70 11.19 12.25
N VAL A 103 -6.26 12.25 11.64
CA VAL A 103 -6.19 12.47 10.19
C VAL A 103 -5.08 13.46 9.88
N MET A 104 -4.03 13.01 9.20
CA MET A 104 -2.90 13.84 8.83
C MET A 104 -3.29 14.87 7.76
N ARG A 105 -2.94 16.13 7.98
CA ARG A 105 -3.25 17.27 7.10
C ARG A 105 -1.97 17.87 6.54
N ASP A 106 -2.10 18.62 5.46
CA ASP A 106 -1.01 19.47 4.98
C ASP A 106 -0.81 20.66 5.91
N GLY A 107 0.38 21.26 5.88
CA GLY A 107 0.68 22.45 6.64
C GLY A 107 0.97 22.23 8.13
N LEU A 108 1.06 20.98 8.59
CA LEU A 108 1.54 20.71 9.95
C LEU A 108 3.04 21.01 10.04
N THR A 109 3.43 21.75 11.07
CA THR A 109 4.85 21.98 11.40
C THR A 109 5.51 20.66 11.80
N ASP A 110 6.82 20.55 11.62
CA ASP A 110 7.55 19.32 11.98
C ASP A 110 7.46 19.01 13.47
N LYS A 111 7.45 20.04 14.32
CA LYS A 111 7.21 19.88 15.77
C LYS A 111 5.85 19.24 16.07
N LYS A 112 4.77 19.69 15.40
CA LYS A 112 3.44 19.09 15.56
C LYS A 112 3.36 17.66 15.04
N LYS A 113 4.06 17.36 13.95
CA LYS A 113 4.14 15.98 13.44
C LYS A 113 4.84 15.08 14.47
N GLU A 114 5.95 15.53 15.03
CA GLU A 114 6.70 14.77 16.04
C GLU A 114 5.86 14.51 17.30
N GLU A 115 5.10 15.51 17.79
CA GLU A 115 4.14 15.34 18.89
C GLU A 115 3.08 14.27 18.57
N ILE A 116 2.53 14.27 17.35
CA ILE A 116 1.55 13.28 16.89
C ILE A 116 2.20 11.88 16.87
N PHE A 117 3.40 11.75 16.30
CA PHE A 117 4.08 10.46 16.18
C PHE A 117 4.47 9.89 17.55
N THR A 118 4.86 10.75 18.48
CA THR A 118 5.09 10.35 19.89
C THR A 118 3.82 9.75 20.50
N LYS A 119 2.65 10.38 20.29
CA LYS A 119 1.37 9.88 20.78
C LYS A 119 0.95 8.57 20.10
N VAL A 120 1.25 8.39 18.80
CA VAL A 120 1.03 7.12 18.09
C VAL A 120 1.89 6.02 18.71
N ASN A 121 3.19 6.28 18.92
CA ASN A 121 4.10 5.32 19.52
C ASN A 121 3.76 5.02 21.00
N ALA A 122 3.20 5.96 21.73
CA ALA A 122 2.68 5.73 23.08
C ALA A 122 1.35 4.93 23.11
N GLY A 123 0.68 4.78 21.95
CA GLY A 123 -0.64 4.16 21.85
C GLY A 123 -1.77 5.03 22.39
N GLU A 124 -1.57 6.34 22.47
CA GLU A 124 -2.62 7.33 22.76
C GLU A 124 -3.46 7.58 21.50
N ILE A 125 -2.82 7.71 20.35
CA ILE A 125 -3.47 7.69 19.03
C ILE A 125 -3.39 6.26 18.52
N ARG A 126 -4.56 5.64 18.34
CA ARG A 126 -4.69 4.25 17.93
C ARG A 126 -4.88 4.08 16.41
N VAL A 127 -5.40 5.10 15.75
CA VAL A 127 -5.65 5.10 14.30
C VAL A 127 -5.07 6.36 13.70
N ILE A 128 -4.21 6.20 12.69
CA ILE A 128 -3.65 7.32 11.93
C ILE A 128 -3.98 7.14 10.43
N LEU A 129 -4.55 8.18 9.82
CA LEU A 129 -4.96 8.18 8.42
C LEU A 129 -4.19 9.24 7.64
N GLY A 130 -3.75 8.92 6.43
CA GLY A 130 -3.09 9.90 5.58
C GLY A 130 -2.69 9.38 4.22
N THR A 131 -2.21 10.30 3.38
CA THR A 131 -1.65 9.98 2.06
C THR A 131 -0.21 9.50 2.19
N THR A 132 0.31 8.88 1.13
CA THR A 132 1.73 8.47 1.07
C THR A 132 2.69 9.62 1.39
N PRO A 133 2.56 10.84 0.82
CA PRO A 133 3.44 11.95 1.17
C PRO A 133 3.37 12.37 2.64
N ARG A 134 2.20 12.24 3.29
CA ARG A 134 2.01 12.68 4.68
C ARG A 134 2.49 11.67 5.72
N LEU A 135 2.44 10.38 5.40
CA LEU A 135 2.80 9.28 6.30
C LEU A 135 3.96 8.42 5.78
N GLY A 136 4.38 8.60 4.52
CA GLY A 136 5.39 7.75 3.88
C GLY A 136 6.84 8.17 4.11
N VAL A 137 7.14 9.46 4.32
CA VAL A 137 8.52 9.97 4.41
C VAL A 137 8.79 10.57 5.79
N GLY A 138 9.92 10.20 6.40
CA GLY A 138 10.37 10.78 7.67
C GLY A 138 9.51 10.48 8.91
N VAL A 139 8.48 9.63 8.77
CA VAL A 139 7.53 9.31 9.83
C VAL A 139 8.01 8.13 10.66
N ASN A 140 8.01 8.28 11.99
CA ASN A 140 8.43 7.27 12.95
C ASN A 140 7.25 6.87 13.82
N ILE A 141 6.46 5.87 13.37
CA ILE A 141 5.22 5.39 14.04
C ILE A 141 5.22 3.87 14.25
N GLN A 142 6.38 3.21 14.11
CA GLN A 142 6.46 1.76 14.06
C GLN A 142 6.31 1.05 15.41
N GLU A 143 6.53 1.73 16.55
CA GLU A 143 6.69 1.04 17.84
C GLU A 143 5.49 0.15 18.19
N ARG A 144 4.27 0.66 18.02
CA ARG A 144 3.03 -0.08 18.29
C ARG A 144 2.23 -0.40 17.04
N LEU A 145 2.81 -0.20 15.85
CA LEU A 145 2.10 -0.42 14.60
C LEU A 145 1.83 -1.92 14.37
N HIS A 146 0.58 -2.30 14.60
CA HIS A 146 0.07 -3.66 14.43
C HIS A 146 -0.50 -3.92 13.05
N THR A 147 -1.21 -2.93 12.48
CA THR A 147 -1.88 -3.12 11.19
C THR A 147 -1.61 -1.93 10.27
N LEU A 148 -1.24 -2.25 9.05
CA LEU A 148 -1.09 -1.28 7.96
C LEU A 148 -2.11 -1.61 6.87
N MET A 149 -2.87 -0.59 6.44
CA MET A 149 -3.95 -0.74 5.45
C MET A 149 -3.68 0.10 4.21
N HIS A 150 -3.78 -0.52 3.04
CA HIS A 150 -3.71 0.14 1.74
C HIS A 150 -5.12 0.15 1.13
N ILE A 151 -5.83 1.27 1.20
CA ILE A 151 -7.16 1.42 0.56
C ILE A 151 -6.99 1.47 -0.96
N ASP A 152 -5.90 2.08 -1.44
CA ASP A 152 -5.55 2.12 -2.85
C ASP A 152 -4.12 1.65 -3.12
N ALA A 153 -3.91 1.13 -4.32
CA ALA A 153 -2.57 0.89 -4.82
C ALA A 153 -1.88 2.23 -5.12
N PRO A 154 -0.68 2.50 -4.60
CA PRO A 154 0.07 3.69 -4.95
C PRO A 154 0.51 3.66 -6.43
N ASN A 155 0.95 4.79 -6.96
CA ASN A 155 1.31 4.89 -8.38
C ASN A 155 2.74 4.40 -8.68
N ARG A 156 3.60 4.33 -7.67
CA ARG A 156 5.02 3.94 -7.80
C ARG A 156 5.35 2.82 -6.81
N PRO A 157 6.17 1.84 -7.17
CA PRO A 157 6.65 0.80 -6.26
C PRO A 157 7.32 1.40 -5.01
N MET A 158 8.15 2.43 -5.16
CA MET A 158 8.81 3.11 -4.05
C MET A 158 7.80 3.63 -3.00
N ASP A 159 6.66 4.17 -3.44
CA ASP A 159 5.62 4.65 -2.52
C ASP A 159 5.01 3.49 -1.72
N TYR A 160 4.85 2.31 -2.34
CA TYR A 160 4.40 1.10 -1.67
C TYR A 160 5.40 0.67 -0.59
N TRP A 161 6.69 0.60 -0.94
CA TRP A 161 7.74 0.21 0.00
C TRP A 161 7.95 1.24 1.12
N GLN A 162 7.75 2.52 0.83
CA GLN A 162 7.73 3.55 1.86
C GLN A 162 6.60 3.35 2.88
N ARG A 163 5.41 2.94 2.41
CA ARG A 163 4.31 2.58 3.31
C ARG A 163 4.67 1.32 4.13
N MET A 164 5.15 0.27 3.47
CA MET A 164 5.55 -1.00 4.14
C MET A 164 6.67 -0.79 5.16
N GLY A 165 7.65 0.04 4.85
CA GLY A 165 8.76 0.39 5.75
C GLY A 165 8.31 1.08 7.05
N ARG A 166 7.03 1.45 7.21
CA ARG A 166 6.50 1.93 8.50
C ARG A 166 6.19 0.78 9.44
N LEU A 167 5.77 -0.37 8.92
CA LEU A 167 5.42 -1.55 9.70
C LEU A 167 6.64 -2.45 9.92
N LEU A 168 7.42 -2.69 8.87
CA LEU A 168 8.53 -3.65 8.85
C LEU A 168 9.87 -3.01 9.29
N ARG A 169 9.85 -2.14 10.28
CA ARG A 169 11.03 -1.44 10.77
C ARG A 169 11.48 -1.98 12.12
N GLN A 170 12.77 -1.80 12.44
CA GLN A 170 13.31 -2.13 13.76
C GLN A 170 12.63 -1.28 14.84
N GLY A 171 12.49 -1.86 16.06
CA GLY A 171 11.82 -1.20 17.19
C GLY A 171 10.29 -1.34 17.16
N ASN A 172 9.73 -2.29 16.41
CA ASN A 172 8.34 -2.65 16.50
C ASN A 172 8.14 -3.65 17.64
N LEU A 173 7.38 -3.26 18.68
CA LEU A 173 7.15 -4.05 19.87
C LEU A 173 6.43 -5.39 19.55
N HIS A 174 5.57 -5.42 18.54
CA HIS A 174 4.89 -6.66 18.15
C HIS A 174 5.88 -7.71 17.65
N LYS A 175 6.92 -7.30 16.91
CA LYS A 175 7.99 -8.19 16.48
C LYS A 175 8.80 -8.72 17.68
N GLU A 176 9.09 -7.88 18.65
CA GLU A 176 9.83 -8.27 19.85
C GLU A 176 9.01 -9.21 20.75
N MET A 177 7.68 -9.08 20.74
CA MET A 177 6.74 -9.94 21.48
C MET A 177 6.28 -11.16 20.70
N ASP A 178 6.80 -11.40 19.50
CA ASP A 178 6.36 -12.46 18.57
C ASP A 178 4.85 -12.40 18.23
N ILE A 179 4.31 -11.19 18.12
CA ILE A 179 2.92 -10.96 17.77
C ILE A 179 2.84 -10.66 16.27
N PRO A 180 2.03 -11.41 15.50
CA PRO A 180 1.89 -11.17 14.06
C PRO A 180 1.40 -9.75 13.75
N VAL A 181 2.11 -9.04 12.90
CA VAL A 181 1.65 -7.77 12.32
C VAL A 181 0.85 -8.03 11.04
N ARG A 182 -0.08 -7.14 10.71
CA ARG A 182 -1.01 -7.33 9.60
C ARG A 182 -0.82 -6.28 8.53
N VAL A 183 -0.78 -6.71 7.28
CA VAL A 183 -0.89 -5.83 6.11
C VAL A 183 -2.19 -6.17 5.39
N ILE A 184 -3.08 -5.19 5.28
CA ILE A 184 -4.38 -5.35 4.61
C ILE A 184 -4.36 -4.50 3.34
N ARG A 185 -4.65 -5.12 2.22
CA ARG A 185 -4.78 -4.48 0.91
C ARG A 185 -6.21 -4.65 0.45
N PHE A 186 -6.84 -3.53 0.14
CA PHE A 186 -8.21 -3.54 -0.39
C PHE A 186 -8.17 -3.56 -1.90
N GLY A 187 -8.90 -4.47 -2.50
CA GLY A 187 -9.08 -4.59 -3.92
C GLY A 187 -10.50 -5.02 -4.25
N VAL A 188 -10.98 -4.61 -5.41
CA VAL A 188 -12.24 -5.08 -5.99
C VAL A 188 -11.87 -6.03 -7.12
N GLU A 189 -12.44 -7.23 -7.10
CA GLU A 189 -12.26 -8.23 -8.17
C GLU A 189 -12.72 -7.65 -9.51
N ASP A 190 -12.07 -8.06 -10.60
CA ASP A 190 -12.36 -7.63 -11.98
C ASP A 190 -12.39 -6.10 -12.18
N SER A 191 -11.66 -5.36 -11.35
CA SER A 191 -11.62 -3.89 -11.39
C SER A 191 -10.26 -3.35 -11.83
N LEU A 192 -10.16 -2.03 -11.89
CA LEU A 192 -8.89 -1.33 -12.13
C LEU A 192 -7.84 -1.55 -11.04
N ASP A 193 -8.20 -2.10 -9.88
CA ASP A 193 -7.23 -2.46 -8.84
C ASP A 193 -6.28 -3.54 -9.34
N VAL A 194 -6.79 -4.56 -10.04
CA VAL A 194 -5.98 -5.59 -10.71
C VAL A 194 -4.91 -4.92 -11.60
N THR A 195 -5.36 -4.01 -12.47
CA THR A 195 -4.48 -3.29 -13.38
C THR A 195 -3.49 -2.40 -12.63
N ALA A 196 -3.89 -1.78 -11.51
CA ALA A 196 -3.03 -0.93 -10.69
C ALA A 196 -1.88 -1.73 -10.07
N TYR A 197 -2.15 -2.88 -9.46
CA TYR A 197 -1.13 -3.77 -8.90
C TYR A 197 -0.26 -4.42 -9.99
N GLN A 198 -0.83 -4.78 -11.14
CA GLN A 198 -0.07 -5.28 -12.29
C GLN A 198 0.94 -4.24 -12.82
N ARG A 199 0.55 -2.96 -12.86
CA ARG A 199 1.45 -1.85 -13.21
C ARG A 199 2.57 -1.68 -12.19
N LEU A 200 2.31 -1.87 -10.90
CA LEU A 200 3.34 -1.85 -9.87
C LEU A 200 4.32 -3.00 -10.08
N LYS A 201 3.84 -4.22 -10.36
CA LYS A 201 4.70 -5.38 -10.72
C LYS A 201 5.61 -5.04 -11.88
N THR A 202 5.06 -4.55 -12.99
CA THR A 202 5.84 -4.22 -14.20
C THR A 202 6.88 -3.11 -13.93
N LYS A 203 6.48 -2.04 -13.23
CA LYS A 203 7.39 -0.95 -12.88
C LYS A 203 8.49 -1.40 -11.91
N GLY A 204 8.15 -2.26 -10.95
CA GLY A 204 9.10 -2.89 -10.04
C GLY A 204 10.13 -3.68 -10.82
N ALA A 205 9.70 -4.61 -11.68
CA ALA A 205 10.59 -5.42 -12.50
C ALA A 205 11.53 -4.58 -13.39
N ILE A 206 11.07 -3.47 -13.95
CA ILE A 206 11.90 -2.54 -14.73
C ILE A 206 12.93 -1.86 -13.82
N ALA A 207 12.52 -1.37 -12.65
CA ALA A 207 13.44 -0.76 -11.70
C ALA A 207 14.52 -1.74 -11.25
N ASP A 208 14.14 -2.98 -10.98
CA ASP A 208 15.02 -4.07 -10.59
C ASP A 208 16.01 -4.41 -11.70
N ALA A 209 15.55 -4.51 -12.94
CA ALA A 209 16.42 -4.75 -14.09
C ALA A 209 17.48 -3.65 -14.26
N VAL A 210 17.09 -2.37 -14.06
CA VAL A 210 18.00 -1.23 -14.12
C VAL A 210 18.99 -1.23 -12.95
N MET A 211 18.54 -1.53 -11.75
CA MET A 211 19.40 -1.60 -10.55
C MET A 211 20.34 -2.80 -10.64
N ASN A 212 19.86 -3.96 -11.08
CA ASN A 212 20.67 -5.17 -11.24
C ASN A 212 21.69 -5.05 -12.37
N SER A 213 21.41 -4.35 -13.45
CA SER A 213 22.44 -4.05 -14.47
C SER A 213 23.59 -3.21 -13.92
N LYS A 214 23.34 -2.40 -12.87
CA LYS A 214 24.37 -1.71 -12.09
C LYS A 214 24.96 -2.58 -10.97
N ALA A 215 24.18 -3.52 -10.41
CA ALA A 215 24.56 -4.39 -9.29
C ALA A 215 25.38 -5.61 -9.72
N LEU A 216 25.49 -5.93 -11.00
CA LEU A 216 26.55 -6.80 -11.51
C LEU A 216 27.95 -6.24 -11.20
N LEU A 217 28.03 -4.96 -10.78
CA LEU A 217 29.24 -4.31 -10.28
C LEU A 217 29.34 -4.24 -8.74
N PHE A 218 28.23 -4.41 -8.00
CA PHE A 218 28.18 -4.28 -6.53
C PHE A 218 27.19 -5.27 -5.87
N ASN A 219 27.72 -6.38 -5.39
CA ASN A 219 27.21 -7.34 -4.37
C ASN A 219 25.74 -7.81 -4.27
N ASN A 220 25.63 -9.12 -4.27
CA ASN A 220 24.57 -10.14 -4.15
C ASN A 220 23.51 -10.03 -3.03
N LEU A 221 23.51 -9.08 -2.12
CA LEU A 221 22.59 -9.03 -0.98
C LEU A 221 21.32 -8.22 -1.26
N GLU A 222 21.41 -7.16 -2.06
CA GLU A 222 20.24 -6.35 -2.44
C GLU A 222 19.32 -7.04 -3.46
N ASN A 223 19.85 -7.96 -4.26
CA ASN A 223 19.11 -8.70 -5.28
C ASN A 223 18.00 -9.60 -4.69
N ARG A 224 18.20 -10.14 -3.49
CA ARG A 224 17.19 -10.99 -2.83
C ARG A 224 15.94 -10.25 -2.40
N VAL A 225 16.09 -9.01 -1.93
CA VAL A 225 14.97 -8.18 -1.47
C VAL A 225 14.09 -7.80 -2.66
N LEU A 226 14.68 -7.47 -3.80
CA LEU A 226 13.98 -7.03 -5.01
C LEU A 226 13.21 -8.17 -5.71
N GLU A 227 13.73 -9.41 -5.67
CA GLU A 227 13.03 -10.59 -6.18
C GLU A 227 11.79 -10.94 -5.35
N GLU A 228 11.86 -10.85 -4.03
CA GLU A 228 10.71 -11.04 -3.13
C GLU A 228 9.63 -9.98 -3.36
N GLU A 229 10.02 -8.74 -3.66
CA GLU A 229 9.14 -7.63 -3.94
C GLU A 229 8.32 -7.79 -5.24
N GLY A 230 8.94 -8.23 -6.32
CA GLY A 230 8.25 -8.51 -7.60
C GLY A 230 7.21 -9.62 -7.47
N ASP A 231 7.49 -10.60 -6.62
CA ASP A 231 6.60 -11.71 -6.33
C ASP A 231 5.37 -11.32 -5.52
N GLU A 232 5.46 -10.30 -4.65
CA GLU A 232 4.32 -9.81 -3.87
C GLU A 232 3.25 -9.18 -4.76
N PHE A 233 3.61 -8.31 -5.68
CA PHE A 233 2.65 -7.72 -6.62
C PHE A 233 2.02 -8.73 -7.56
N GLY A 234 2.76 -9.79 -7.93
CA GLY A 234 2.26 -10.91 -8.71
C GLY A 234 1.16 -11.66 -7.96
N ASN A 235 1.36 -11.95 -6.67
CA ASN A 235 0.35 -12.61 -5.83
C ASN A 235 -0.91 -11.75 -5.72
N ILE A 236 -0.76 -10.47 -5.38
CA ILE A 236 -1.90 -9.54 -5.24
C ILE A 236 -2.71 -9.50 -6.55
N THR A 237 -2.02 -9.42 -7.70
CA THR A 237 -2.69 -9.38 -9.01
C THR A 237 -3.45 -10.67 -9.29
N ALA A 238 -2.85 -11.83 -8.99
CA ALA A 238 -3.48 -13.12 -9.20
C ALA A 238 -4.71 -13.32 -8.29
N GLU A 239 -4.61 -12.96 -7.02
CA GLU A 239 -5.73 -13.00 -6.06
C GLU A 239 -6.89 -12.09 -6.51
N LEU A 240 -6.59 -10.84 -6.91
CA LEU A 240 -7.61 -9.90 -7.35
C LEU A 240 -8.24 -10.23 -8.71
N SER A 241 -7.59 -11.08 -9.52
CA SER A 241 -8.18 -11.52 -10.80
C SER A 241 -9.34 -12.50 -10.63
N GLY A 242 -9.53 -13.06 -9.42
CA GLY A 242 -10.54 -14.09 -9.14
C GLY A 242 -10.37 -15.39 -9.95
N SER A 243 -9.31 -15.51 -10.73
CA SER A 243 -9.05 -16.62 -11.63
C SER A 243 -8.11 -17.65 -10.99
N GLU A 244 -8.60 -18.87 -10.77
CA GLU A 244 -7.76 -19.99 -10.31
C GLU A 244 -6.57 -20.24 -11.25
N TYR A 245 -6.77 -20.04 -12.55
CA TYR A 245 -5.71 -20.16 -13.56
C TYR A 245 -4.62 -19.10 -13.35
N ALA A 246 -4.97 -17.85 -13.06
CA ALA A 246 -4.00 -16.78 -12.79
C ALA A 246 -3.20 -17.06 -11.51
N ILE A 247 -3.84 -17.60 -10.48
CA ILE A 247 -3.19 -18.00 -9.23
C ILE A 247 -2.20 -19.14 -9.50
N LEU A 248 -2.62 -20.17 -10.21
CA LEU A 248 -1.78 -21.31 -10.57
C LEU A 248 -0.60 -20.89 -11.46
N GLN A 249 -0.86 -20.05 -12.47
CA GLN A 249 0.19 -19.50 -13.33
C GLN A 249 1.26 -18.75 -12.52
N ASN A 250 0.84 -17.87 -11.60
CA ASN A 250 1.76 -17.11 -10.76
C ASN A 250 2.59 -18.03 -9.83
N GLN A 251 2.00 -19.08 -9.28
CA GLN A 251 2.70 -20.08 -8.47
C GLN A 251 3.74 -20.84 -9.30
N THR A 252 3.35 -21.29 -10.50
CA THR A 252 4.23 -22.02 -11.43
C THR A 252 5.41 -21.14 -11.88
N GLU A 253 5.18 -19.86 -12.21
CA GLU A 253 6.23 -18.90 -12.54
C GLU A 253 7.23 -18.71 -11.39
N LYS A 254 6.76 -18.71 -10.15
CA LYS A 254 7.63 -18.62 -8.97
C LYS A 254 8.52 -19.85 -8.78
N GLU A 255 7.93 -21.03 -8.92
CA GLU A 255 8.67 -22.28 -8.80
C GLU A 255 9.72 -22.37 -9.91
N LEU A 256 9.36 -22.01 -11.13
CA LEU A 256 10.30 -21.96 -12.26
C LEU A 256 11.48 -21.03 -11.98
N ARG A 257 11.23 -19.81 -11.48
CA ARG A 257 12.31 -18.87 -11.11
C ARG A 257 13.21 -19.42 -10.03
N LYS A 258 12.65 -20.06 -8.99
CA LYS A 258 13.45 -20.71 -7.92
C LYS A 258 14.34 -21.83 -8.47
N LEU A 259 13.83 -22.62 -9.41
CA LEU A 259 14.59 -23.69 -10.05
C LEU A 259 15.71 -23.14 -10.95
N LEU A 260 15.44 -22.09 -11.73
CA LEU A 260 16.43 -21.41 -12.55
C LEU A 260 17.55 -20.79 -11.70
N ALA A 261 17.19 -20.12 -10.61
CA ALA A 261 18.18 -19.56 -9.68
C ALA A 261 19.09 -20.64 -9.06
N LYS A 262 18.51 -21.81 -8.68
CA LYS A 262 19.31 -22.95 -8.20
C LYS A 262 20.21 -23.50 -9.27
N GLN A 263 19.75 -23.59 -10.52
CA GLN A 263 20.54 -24.06 -11.66
C GLN A 263 21.74 -23.13 -11.91
N ASP A 264 21.52 -21.81 -11.88
CA ASP A 264 22.58 -20.82 -12.06
C ASP A 264 23.60 -20.86 -10.92
N GLN A 265 23.16 -21.01 -9.68
CA GLN A 265 24.07 -21.21 -8.54
C GLN A 265 24.92 -22.46 -8.70
N HIS A 266 24.32 -23.57 -9.14
CA HIS A 266 25.05 -24.81 -9.39
C HIS A 266 26.08 -24.66 -10.51
N ARG A 267 25.70 -23.98 -11.60
CA ARG A 267 26.58 -23.68 -12.72
C ARG A 267 27.75 -22.77 -12.33
N GLN A 268 27.50 -21.75 -11.51
CA GLN A 268 28.57 -20.89 -10.99
C GLN A 268 29.52 -21.66 -10.07
N HIS A 269 28.97 -22.54 -9.23
CA HIS A 269 29.80 -23.40 -8.36
C HIS A 269 30.67 -24.35 -9.14
N GLN A 270 30.16 -24.99 -10.21
CA GLN A 270 30.95 -25.83 -11.11
C GLN A 270 32.06 -25.04 -11.82
N MET A 271 31.76 -23.82 -12.30
CA MET A 271 32.79 -22.97 -12.94
C MET A 271 33.86 -22.51 -11.94
N TYR A 272 33.52 -22.34 -10.66
CA TYR A 272 34.48 -22.01 -9.62
C TYR A 272 35.42 -23.18 -9.33
N ILE A 273 34.89 -24.41 -9.22
CA ILE A 273 35.70 -25.62 -9.02
C ILE A 273 36.68 -25.82 -10.18
N HIS A 274 36.25 -25.69 -11.44
CA HIS A 274 37.10 -25.82 -12.62
C HIS A 274 38.15 -24.70 -12.76
N ARG A 275 38.05 -23.60 -12.03
CA ARG A 275 39.09 -22.55 -12.03
C ARG A 275 40.13 -22.73 -10.92
N THR A 276 39.85 -23.58 -9.96
CA THR A 276 40.73 -23.84 -8.79
C THR A 276 41.50 -25.16 -8.92
N GLU A 277 41.20 -25.98 -9.92
CA GLU A 277 42.03 -27.10 -10.41
C GLU A 277 42.97 -26.60 -11.53
#